data_b314f710ba376f01609cea5132197896
#
_entry.id   b314f710ba376f01609cea5132197896
#
_cell.length_a   1.000
_cell.length_b   1.000
_cell.length_c   1.000
_cell.angle_alpha   90.00
_cell.angle_beta   90.00
_cell.angle_gamma   90.00
#
_symmetry.space_group_name_H-M   'P 1'
#
loop_
_entity.id
_entity.type
_entity.pdbx_description
1 polymer ?
#
loop_
_entity_poly.entity_id
_entity_poly.type
_entity_poly.pdbx_seq_one_letter_code
_entity_poly.pdbx_strand_id
1 'polypeptide(L)'
;MELVAIILVIAVVIAAEVLIFGKYALKGIYYSASVNKTEVYEGETLELTEVVENRRFVALPWIKTELSASRWLAFSRKDSAAQTSGGDNTFIPGVFSLKPRSKCTRVRKIKCLKRGVFSFDDTAVTATDMLGLVKVSKGVKVGISITVLPVASDGEDAILSFNEPVGEILVRRFINEDPFMISGSKEYTGREPLNRINWKYTACLLYTSPSPRDRQK
;
A
#
# COMPACT_ATOMS: atom_id res chain seq x y z
N MET A 1 8.29 64.22 -7.05
CA MET A 1 7.18 64.05 -6.10
C MET A 1 6.14 63.07 -6.64
N GLU A 2 5.69 63.21 -7.88
CA GLU A 2 4.66 62.36 -8.49
C GLU A 2 5.09 60.89 -8.60
N LEU A 3 6.35 60.62 -9.00
CA LEU A 3 6.86 59.27 -9.13
C LEU A 3 6.89 58.52 -7.79
N VAL A 4 7.24 59.20 -6.71
CA VAL A 4 7.21 58.62 -5.35
C VAL A 4 5.77 58.31 -4.92
N ALA A 5 4.82 59.20 -5.22
CA ALA A 5 3.41 58.99 -4.93
C ALA A 5 2.85 57.78 -5.69
N ILE A 6 3.21 57.60 -6.96
CA ILE A 6 2.80 56.43 -7.77
C ILE A 6 3.36 55.13 -7.18
N ILE A 7 4.63 55.08 -6.81
CA ILE A 7 5.26 53.90 -6.19
C ILE A 7 4.56 53.57 -4.88
N LEU A 8 4.22 54.56 -4.06
CA LEU A 8 3.53 54.34 -2.79
C LEU A 8 2.13 53.75 -2.99
N VAL A 9 1.37 54.25 -3.97
CA VAL A 9 0.05 53.72 -4.31
C VAL A 9 0.16 52.28 -4.76
N ILE A 10 1.12 51.95 -5.64
CA ILE A 10 1.34 50.56 -6.09
C ILE A 10 1.68 49.64 -4.90
N ALA A 11 2.57 50.12 -4.00
CA ALA A 11 2.92 49.34 -2.79
C ALA A 11 1.71 49.06 -1.90
N VAL A 12 0.83 50.03 -1.71
CA VAL A 12 -0.41 49.88 -0.92
C VAL A 12 -1.35 48.85 -1.60
N VAL A 13 -1.50 48.92 -2.93
CA VAL A 13 -2.35 47.97 -3.67
C VAL A 13 -1.82 46.55 -3.54
N ILE A 14 -0.52 46.33 -3.70
CA ILE A 14 0.12 45.01 -3.55
C ILE A 14 -0.05 44.52 -2.10
N ALA A 15 0.16 45.36 -1.10
CA ALA A 15 -0.02 45.02 0.29
C ALA A 15 -1.47 44.60 0.59
N ALA A 16 -2.44 45.33 0.05
CA ALA A 16 -3.86 45.01 0.18
C ALA A 16 -4.18 43.64 -0.48
N GLU A 17 -3.65 43.37 -1.69
CA GLU A 17 -3.81 42.09 -2.38
C GLU A 17 -3.26 40.95 -1.53
N VAL A 18 -2.04 41.08 -1.02
CA VAL A 18 -1.37 40.07 -0.18
C VAL A 18 -2.21 39.76 1.09
N LEU A 19 -2.72 40.75 1.76
CA LEU A 19 -3.54 40.60 2.98
C LEU A 19 -4.88 39.92 2.67
N ILE A 20 -5.56 40.35 1.62
CA ILE A 20 -6.86 39.82 1.21
C ILE A 20 -6.69 38.36 0.73
N PHE A 21 -5.68 38.12 -0.09
CA PHE A 21 -5.41 36.76 -0.61
C PHE A 21 -5.02 35.81 0.51
N GLY A 22 -4.08 36.21 1.39
CA GLY A 22 -3.65 35.37 2.51
C GLY A 22 -4.80 34.90 3.41
N LYS A 23 -5.78 35.79 3.66
CA LYS A 23 -6.92 35.50 4.54
C LYS A 23 -8.04 34.71 3.86
N TYR A 24 -8.22 34.90 2.56
CA TYR A 24 -9.41 34.40 1.86
C TYR A 24 -9.13 33.38 0.74
N ALA A 25 -7.90 33.20 0.30
CA ALA A 25 -7.56 32.41 -0.89
C ALA A 25 -8.25 31.03 -0.94
N LEU A 26 -8.20 30.26 0.15
CA LEU A 26 -8.77 28.91 0.20
C LEU A 26 -10.21 28.83 0.71
N LYS A 27 -10.82 29.97 1.10
CA LYS A 27 -12.25 30.00 1.46
C LYS A 27 -13.09 29.84 0.20
N GLY A 28 -13.95 28.81 0.13
CA GLY A 28 -14.83 28.55 -1.01
C GLY A 28 -14.16 27.77 -2.16
N ILE A 29 -12.99 27.16 -1.93
CA ILE A 29 -12.42 26.14 -2.79
C ILE A 29 -12.77 24.78 -2.21
N TYR A 30 -13.32 23.92 -3.06
CA TYR A 30 -13.68 22.55 -2.74
C TYR A 30 -12.88 21.61 -3.63
N TYR A 31 -12.21 20.66 -2.99
CA TYR A 31 -11.51 19.57 -3.66
C TYR A 31 -12.22 18.27 -3.35
N SER A 32 -12.47 17.48 -4.34
CA SER A 32 -12.96 16.12 -4.19
C SER A 32 -12.26 15.21 -5.19
N ALA A 33 -12.04 13.98 -4.80
CA ALA A 33 -11.56 12.94 -5.68
C ALA A 33 -12.53 11.76 -5.62
N SER A 34 -12.57 10.97 -6.68
CA SER A 34 -13.36 9.74 -6.76
C SER A 34 -12.67 8.76 -7.69
N VAL A 35 -12.91 7.47 -7.47
CA VAL A 35 -12.40 6.39 -8.32
C VAL A 35 -13.57 5.69 -9.01
N ASN A 36 -13.34 5.18 -10.20
CA ASN A 36 -14.37 4.48 -10.97
C ASN A 36 -14.63 3.06 -10.41
N LYS A 37 -13.64 2.45 -9.78
CA LYS A 37 -13.72 1.12 -9.17
C LYS A 37 -13.02 1.13 -7.82
N THR A 38 -13.59 0.49 -6.81
CA THR A 38 -12.99 0.30 -5.48
C THR A 38 -12.21 -1.01 -5.37
N GLU A 39 -12.53 -1.97 -6.24
CA GLU A 39 -11.89 -3.27 -6.33
C GLU A 39 -11.36 -3.49 -7.75
N VAL A 40 -10.09 -3.86 -7.86
CA VAL A 40 -9.39 -4.09 -9.12
C VAL A 40 -8.39 -5.22 -8.95
N TYR A 41 -7.99 -5.86 -10.04
CA TYR A 41 -6.95 -6.88 -10.02
C TYR A 41 -5.56 -6.27 -10.22
N GLU A 42 -4.53 -7.00 -9.74
CA GLU A 42 -3.13 -6.62 -9.95
C GLU A 42 -2.84 -6.51 -11.46
N GLY A 43 -2.19 -5.41 -11.87
CA GLY A 43 -1.92 -5.09 -13.28
C GLY A 43 -3.07 -4.33 -13.98
N GLU A 44 -4.27 -4.28 -13.42
CA GLU A 44 -5.41 -3.55 -13.98
C GLU A 44 -5.25 -2.04 -13.83
N THR A 45 -5.90 -1.29 -14.71
CA THR A 45 -5.90 0.17 -14.69
C THR A 45 -7.25 0.69 -14.21
N LEU A 46 -7.22 1.60 -13.24
CA LEU A 46 -8.39 2.34 -12.77
C LEU A 46 -8.28 3.83 -13.11
N GLU A 47 -9.39 4.53 -13.04
CA GLU A 47 -9.46 5.97 -13.27
C GLU A 47 -9.76 6.72 -11.98
N LEU A 48 -8.87 7.66 -11.65
CA LEU A 48 -9.05 8.62 -10.57
C LEU A 48 -9.54 9.93 -11.17
N THR A 49 -10.68 10.39 -10.73
CA THR A 49 -11.27 11.67 -11.12
C THR A 49 -11.07 12.67 -9.99
N GLU A 50 -10.26 13.70 -10.25
CA GLU A 50 -10.06 14.83 -9.36
C GLU A 50 -10.96 15.99 -9.81
N VAL A 51 -11.63 16.61 -8.87
CA VAL A 51 -12.51 17.75 -9.11
C VAL A 51 -12.13 18.89 -8.18
N VAL A 52 -11.83 20.03 -8.76
CA VAL A 52 -11.59 21.28 -8.02
C VAL A 52 -12.66 22.30 -8.41
N GLU A 53 -13.40 22.80 -7.44
CA GLU A 53 -14.48 23.74 -7.63
C GLU A 53 -14.15 25.07 -6.94
N ASN A 54 -14.24 26.16 -7.68
CA ASN A 54 -14.15 27.53 -7.16
C ASN A 54 -15.55 28.15 -7.09
N ARG A 55 -16.11 28.29 -5.91
CA ARG A 55 -17.42 28.92 -5.69
C ARG A 55 -17.33 30.44 -5.53
N ARG A 56 -16.15 31.03 -5.71
CA ARG A 56 -15.93 32.46 -5.53
C ARG A 56 -16.04 33.21 -6.85
N PHE A 57 -16.18 34.54 -6.72
CA PHE A 57 -16.14 35.47 -7.85
C PHE A 57 -14.72 35.83 -8.29
N VAL A 58 -13.70 35.44 -7.54
CA VAL A 58 -12.29 35.71 -7.83
C VAL A 58 -11.66 34.53 -8.56
N ALA A 59 -10.97 34.83 -9.66
CA ALA A 59 -10.20 33.82 -10.37
C ALA A 59 -9.00 33.38 -9.54
N LEU A 60 -8.66 32.08 -9.64
CA LEU A 60 -7.48 31.51 -9.00
C LEU A 60 -6.61 30.89 -10.09
N PRO A 61 -5.61 31.62 -10.53
CA PRO A 61 -4.80 31.22 -11.69
C PRO A 61 -3.92 29.99 -11.39
N TRP A 62 -3.49 29.84 -10.13
CA TRP A 62 -2.54 28.80 -9.73
C TRP A 62 -3.03 28.09 -8.48
N ILE A 63 -3.58 26.89 -8.68
CA ILE A 63 -3.90 25.95 -7.61
C ILE A 63 -3.07 24.71 -7.81
N LYS A 64 -2.22 24.38 -6.86
CA LYS A 64 -1.46 23.15 -6.82
C LYS A 64 -2.14 22.18 -5.86
N THR A 65 -2.41 20.97 -6.33
CA THR A 65 -2.84 19.85 -5.48
C THR A 65 -1.70 18.86 -5.38
N GLU A 66 -1.50 18.32 -4.20
CA GLU A 66 -0.52 17.26 -3.94
C GLU A 66 -1.25 16.09 -3.30
N LEU A 67 -1.60 15.10 -4.12
CA LEU A 67 -2.26 13.89 -3.67
C LEU A 67 -1.22 12.90 -3.17
N SER A 68 -1.36 12.45 -1.92
CA SER A 68 -0.54 11.37 -1.37
C SER A 68 -1.08 10.02 -1.82
N ALA A 69 -0.23 9.22 -2.45
CA ALA A 69 -0.56 7.89 -2.95
C ALA A 69 0.59 6.92 -2.68
N SER A 70 0.28 5.63 -2.57
CA SER A 70 1.31 4.60 -2.45
C SER A 70 2.14 4.49 -3.74
N ARG A 71 3.44 4.23 -3.62
CA ARG A 71 4.36 3.99 -4.73
C ARG A 71 3.96 2.82 -5.64
N TRP A 72 3.13 1.91 -5.14
CA TRP A 72 2.64 0.77 -5.89
C TRP A 72 1.49 1.10 -6.85
N LEU A 73 1.02 2.34 -6.81
CA LEU A 73 0.05 2.89 -7.73
C LEU A 73 0.80 3.72 -8.79
N ALA A 74 1.00 3.16 -9.99
CA ALA A 74 1.72 3.82 -11.06
C ALA A 74 0.81 4.76 -11.84
N PHE A 75 1.14 6.03 -11.86
CA PHE A 75 0.47 7.06 -12.64
C PHE A 75 1.05 7.16 -14.04
N SER A 76 0.24 7.63 -15.01
CA SER A 76 0.71 7.82 -16.37
C SER A 76 1.92 8.76 -16.42
N ARG A 77 2.87 8.49 -17.33
CA ARG A 77 4.14 9.22 -17.46
C ARG A 77 3.99 10.75 -17.66
N LYS A 78 2.85 11.20 -18.17
CA LYS A 78 2.53 12.62 -18.32
C LYS A 78 2.22 13.31 -16.99
N ASP A 79 1.84 12.53 -15.96
CA ASP A 79 1.50 13.01 -14.62
C ASP A 79 2.64 12.75 -13.61
N SER A 80 3.75 12.17 -14.07
CA SER A 80 4.82 11.60 -13.25
C SER A 80 5.90 12.61 -12.84
N ALA A 81 5.58 13.86 -12.63
CA ALA A 81 6.44 14.70 -11.80
C ALA A 81 6.28 14.32 -10.31
N ALA A 82 6.22 13.02 -10.04
CA ALA A 82 6.09 12.48 -8.70
C ALA A 82 7.39 12.71 -7.94
N GLN A 83 7.35 13.60 -6.98
CA GLN A 83 8.44 13.73 -6.01
C GLN A 83 8.28 12.57 -5.02
N THR A 84 9.19 11.61 -5.09
CA THR A 84 9.26 10.53 -4.12
C THR A 84 9.74 11.12 -2.79
N SER A 85 8.86 11.24 -1.82
CA SER A 85 9.25 11.47 -0.44
C SER A 85 9.78 10.17 0.14
N GLY A 86 10.83 10.19 0.96
CA GLY A 86 11.55 9.01 1.43
C GLY A 86 10.74 8.03 2.30
N GLY A 87 9.78 7.34 1.68
CA GLY A 87 8.89 6.36 2.30
C GLY A 87 8.07 5.62 1.26
N ASP A 88 7.05 4.89 1.69
CA ASP A 88 6.13 4.15 0.82
C ASP A 88 5.14 5.06 0.07
N ASN A 89 5.07 6.35 0.40
CA ASN A 89 4.15 7.31 -0.19
C ASN A 89 4.85 8.20 -1.22
N THR A 90 4.16 8.42 -2.32
CA THR A 90 4.54 9.30 -3.42
C THR A 90 3.53 10.44 -3.52
N PHE A 91 4.01 11.68 -3.61
CA PHE A 91 3.16 12.85 -3.81
C PHE A 91 3.00 13.15 -5.29
N ILE A 92 1.77 13.24 -5.74
CA ILE A 92 1.43 13.45 -7.13
C ILE A 92 0.92 14.87 -7.29
N PRO A 93 1.71 15.76 -7.95
CA PRO A 93 1.31 17.14 -8.15
C PRO A 93 0.23 17.25 -9.23
N GLY A 94 -0.74 18.12 -8.98
CA GLY A 94 -1.71 18.59 -9.94
C GLY A 94 -1.70 20.11 -9.97
N VAL A 95 -1.75 20.71 -11.15
CA VAL A 95 -1.89 22.16 -11.31
C VAL A 95 -3.20 22.46 -12.01
N PHE A 96 -3.98 23.35 -11.44
CA PHE A 96 -5.28 23.77 -11.95
C PHE A 96 -5.33 25.29 -12.04
N SER A 97 -6.02 25.80 -13.06
CA SER A 97 -6.37 27.21 -13.18
C SER A 97 -7.89 27.32 -13.18
N LEU A 98 -8.44 28.07 -12.24
CA LEU A 98 -9.87 28.17 -12.04
C LEU A 98 -10.36 29.59 -12.26
N LYS A 99 -11.31 29.72 -13.17
CA LYS A 99 -12.10 30.95 -13.36
C LYS A 99 -13.05 31.17 -12.18
N PRO A 100 -13.61 32.35 -12.02
CA PRO A 100 -14.67 32.59 -11.06
C PRO A 100 -15.83 31.61 -11.27
N ARG A 101 -16.39 31.06 -10.19
CA ARG A 101 -17.55 30.13 -10.21
C ARG A 101 -17.39 28.98 -11.20
N SER A 102 -16.21 28.42 -11.30
CA SER A 102 -15.93 27.32 -12.24
C SER A 102 -15.49 26.06 -11.52
N LYS A 103 -15.70 24.96 -12.21
CA LYS A 103 -15.30 23.62 -11.79
C LYS A 103 -14.33 23.04 -12.84
N CYS A 104 -13.22 22.50 -12.39
CA CYS A 104 -12.28 21.80 -13.25
C CYS A 104 -12.23 20.33 -12.84
N THR A 105 -12.37 19.44 -13.80
CA THR A 105 -12.30 17.98 -13.61
C THR A 105 -11.10 17.45 -14.37
N ARG A 106 -10.32 16.59 -13.71
CA ARG A 106 -9.18 15.89 -14.30
C ARG A 106 -9.33 14.41 -14.05
N VAL A 107 -9.15 13.61 -15.08
CA VAL A 107 -9.13 12.15 -14.98
C VAL A 107 -7.70 11.67 -15.16
N ARG A 108 -7.23 10.83 -14.27
CA ARG A 108 -5.90 10.20 -14.32
C ARG A 108 -6.06 8.70 -14.33
N LYS A 109 -5.24 8.04 -15.15
CA LYS A 109 -5.17 6.59 -15.20
C LYS A 109 -4.08 6.10 -14.25
N ILE A 110 -4.46 5.16 -13.39
CA ILE A 110 -3.60 4.57 -12.37
C ILE A 110 -3.52 3.07 -12.64
N LYS A 111 -2.30 2.54 -12.78
CA LYS A 111 -2.06 1.11 -12.87
C LYS A 111 -1.66 0.56 -11.51
N CYS A 112 -2.35 -0.48 -11.05
CA CYS A 112 -2.09 -1.14 -9.78
C CYS A 112 -0.96 -2.16 -9.97
N LEU A 113 0.20 -1.93 -9.35
CA LEU A 113 1.40 -2.77 -9.53
C LEU A 113 1.50 -3.91 -8.53
N LYS A 114 0.79 -3.82 -7.40
CA LYS A 114 0.88 -4.79 -6.31
C LYS A 114 -0.48 -4.97 -5.64
N ARG A 115 -0.77 -6.19 -5.24
CA ARG A 115 -1.95 -6.51 -4.43
C ARG A 115 -1.88 -5.87 -3.04
N GLY A 116 -3.01 -5.50 -2.49
CA GLY A 116 -3.13 -4.89 -1.16
C GLY A 116 -4.26 -3.87 -1.08
N VAL A 117 -4.40 -3.24 0.08
CA VAL A 117 -5.33 -2.13 0.28
C VAL A 117 -4.53 -0.84 0.27
N PHE A 118 -4.91 0.08 -0.61
CA PHE A 118 -4.28 1.38 -0.76
C PHE A 118 -5.28 2.48 -0.47
N SER A 119 -4.89 3.46 0.35
CA SER A 119 -5.73 4.61 0.67
C SER A 119 -5.16 5.90 0.08
N PHE A 120 -6.06 6.81 -0.29
CA PHE A 120 -5.77 8.21 -0.61
C PHE A 120 -6.34 9.06 0.52
N ASP A 121 -5.53 9.32 1.54
CA ASP A 121 -6.04 9.94 2.76
C ASP A 121 -5.92 11.46 2.72
N ASP A 122 -4.74 11.97 2.39
CA ASP A 122 -4.43 13.39 2.49
C ASP A 122 -4.07 13.98 1.12
N THR A 123 -4.68 15.11 0.84
CA THR A 123 -4.35 15.97 -0.31
C THR A 123 -4.07 17.37 0.18
N ALA A 124 -2.89 17.90 -0.12
CA ALA A 124 -2.60 19.29 0.12
C ALA A 124 -3.06 20.12 -1.08
N VAL A 125 -3.88 21.14 -0.82
CA VAL A 125 -4.32 22.12 -1.81
C VAL A 125 -3.65 23.44 -1.50
N THR A 126 -2.80 23.91 -2.40
CA THR A 126 -2.06 25.17 -2.28
C THR A 126 -2.53 26.15 -3.34
N ALA A 127 -3.02 27.31 -2.93
CA ALA A 127 -3.34 28.42 -3.80
C ALA A 127 -2.19 29.42 -3.78
N THR A 128 -1.83 29.92 -4.96
CA THR A 128 -0.83 30.97 -5.13
C THR A 128 -1.49 32.17 -5.82
N ASP A 129 -1.16 33.37 -5.39
CA ASP A 129 -1.65 34.62 -5.98
C ASP A 129 -1.10 34.86 -7.40
N MET A 130 -1.60 35.88 -8.09
CA MET A 130 -1.15 36.22 -9.45
C MET A 130 0.33 36.63 -9.52
N LEU A 131 0.83 37.25 -8.47
CA LEU A 131 2.21 37.74 -8.38
C LEU A 131 3.17 36.70 -7.81
N GLY A 132 2.66 35.58 -7.29
CA GLY A 132 3.47 34.52 -6.69
C GLY A 132 4.03 34.85 -5.29
N LEU A 133 3.58 35.95 -4.68
CA LEU A 133 4.07 36.44 -3.41
C LEU A 133 3.52 35.68 -2.22
N VAL A 134 2.27 35.25 -2.32
CA VAL A 134 1.57 34.55 -1.22
C VAL A 134 1.18 33.14 -1.64
N LYS A 135 1.50 32.17 -0.80
CA LYS A 135 1.08 30.78 -0.92
C LYS A 135 0.31 30.38 0.32
N VAL A 136 -0.90 29.88 0.13
CA VAL A 136 -1.74 29.39 1.22
C VAL A 136 -2.05 27.93 0.96
N SER A 137 -1.76 27.05 1.93
CA SER A 137 -2.00 25.63 1.83
C SER A 137 -3.05 25.16 2.81
N LYS A 138 -3.85 24.17 2.41
CA LYS A 138 -4.86 23.50 3.24
C LYS A 138 -4.85 22.02 2.96
N GLY A 139 -4.78 21.20 4.01
CA GLY A 139 -5.01 19.76 3.92
C GLY A 139 -6.50 19.45 3.74
N VAL A 140 -6.81 18.57 2.81
CA VAL A 140 -8.16 18.03 2.56
C VAL A 140 -8.09 16.52 2.66
N LYS A 141 -8.91 15.94 3.52
CA LYS A 141 -9.06 14.48 3.62
C LYS A 141 -9.97 13.99 2.53
N VAL A 142 -9.51 13.02 1.77
CA VAL A 142 -10.24 12.44 0.64
C VAL A 142 -10.93 11.13 1.03
N GLY A 143 -10.25 10.30 1.84
CA GLY A 143 -10.84 9.09 2.42
C GLY A 143 -11.27 8.04 1.40
N ILE A 144 -10.52 7.85 0.31
CA ILE A 144 -10.78 6.82 -0.70
C ILE A 144 -9.85 5.64 -0.42
N SER A 145 -10.41 4.43 -0.38
CA SER A 145 -9.66 3.19 -0.32
C SER A 145 -9.90 2.35 -1.57
N ILE A 146 -8.84 1.70 -2.05
CA ILE A 146 -8.85 0.80 -3.19
C ILE A 146 -8.30 -0.54 -2.74
N THR A 147 -9.02 -1.62 -3.03
CA THR A 147 -8.58 -2.98 -2.79
C THR A 147 -8.08 -3.60 -4.09
N VAL A 148 -6.81 -3.95 -4.14
CA VAL A 148 -6.20 -4.64 -5.27
C VAL A 148 -6.12 -6.11 -4.96
N LEU A 149 -6.88 -6.90 -5.71
CA LEU A 149 -6.95 -8.36 -5.59
C LEU A 149 -5.80 -9.02 -6.36
N PRO A 150 -5.31 -10.18 -5.92
CA PRO A 150 -4.36 -10.96 -6.70
C PRO A 150 -5.03 -11.47 -7.97
N VAL A 151 -4.28 -11.50 -9.07
CA VAL A 151 -4.70 -12.23 -10.27
C VAL A 151 -4.58 -13.71 -9.96
N ALA A 152 -5.65 -14.46 -10.17
CA ALA A 152 -5.54 -15.92 -10.17
C ALA A 152 -4.64 -16.30 -11.36
N SER A 153 -3.51 -16.93 -11.09
CA SER A 153 -2.72 -17.55 -12.15
C SER A 153 -3.62 -18.62 -12.79
N ASP A 154 -3.85 -18.50 -14.08
CA ASP A 154 -4.54 -19.57 -14.83
C ASP A 154 -3.81 -20.87 -14.53
N GLY A 155 -4.56 -21.83 -14.00
CA GLY A 155 -4.08 -22.93 -13.16
C GLY A 155 -3.07 -23.91 -13.77
N GLU A 156 -2.55 -23.67 -14.98
CA GLU A 156 -1.52 -24.56 -15.54
C GLU A 156 -0.18 -24.39 -14.82
N ASP A 157 0.25 -23.17 -14.51
CA ASP A 157 1.50 -22.94 -13.76
C ASP A 157 1.35 -23.27 -12.26
N ALA A 158 0.15 -23.08 -11.71
CA ALA A 158 -0.12 -23.46 -10.33
C ALA A 158 -0.22 -24.98 -10.16
N ILE A 159 -0.77 -25.68 -11.15
CA ILE A 159 -0.85 -27.15 -11.18
C ILE A 159 0.54 -27.74 -11.35
N LEU A 160 1.43 -27.12 -12.13
CA LEU A 160 2.81 -27.58 -12.28
C LEU A 160 3.61 -27.39 -10.97
N SER A 161 3.36 -26.34 -10.21
CA SER A 161 3.95 -26.13 -8.88
C SER A 161 3.44 -27.12 -7.83
N PHE A 162 2.20 -27.61 -7.96
CA PHE A 162 1.65 -28.65 -7.10
C PHE A 162 1.89 -30.07 -7.62
N ASN A 163 2.22 -30.23 -8.92
CA ASN A 163 2.59 -31.50 -9.54
C ASN A 163 4.10 -31.76 -9.54
N GLU A 164 4.94 -30.92 -8.99
CA GLU A 164 6.16 -31.45 -8.42
C GLU A 164 5.74 -32.55 -7.44
N PRO A 165 6.13 -33.79 -7.70
CA PRO A 165 5.58 -34.91 -6.95
C PRO A 165 5.91 -34.68 -5.48
N VAL A 166 4.88 -34.33 -4.68
CA VAL A 166 4.93 -34.32 -3.23
C VAL A 166 5.44 -35.64 -2.68
N GLY A 167 5.60 -36.67 -3.57
CA GLY A 167 6.21 -37.94 -3.34
C GLY A 167 7.74 -37.98 -3.40
N GLU A 168 8.41 -37.00 -4.03
CA GLU A 168 9.89 -36.94 -4.11
C GLU A 168 10.53 -35.84 -3.27
N ILE A 169 9.78 -34.95 -2.71
CA ILE A 169 10.28 -34.28 -1.52
C ILE A 169 10.30 -35.39 -0.45
N LEU A 170 11.35 -36.17 -0.43
CA LEU A 170 11.88 -36.78 0.74
C LEU A 170 12.24 -35.66 1.69
N VAL A 171 11.21 -34.98 2.17
CA VAL A 171 11.31 -34.31 3.44
C VAL A 171 11.76 -35.47 4.32
N ARG A 172 13.01 -35.42 4.76
CA ARG A 172 13.37 -36.04 6.01
C ARG A 172 12.50 -35.34 7.06
N ARG A 173 11.20 -35.64 7.00
CA ARG A 173 10.37 -35.46 8.17
C ARG A 173 11.05 -36.35 9.17
N PHE A 174 11.71 -35.76 10.11
CA PHE A 174 11.73 -36.32 11.44
C PHE A 174 10.24 -36.45 11.76
N ILE A 175 9.68 -37.62 11.43
CA ILE A 175 8.39 -38.01 11.98
C ILE A 175 8.73 -38.05 13.46
N ASN A 176 8.36 -37.01 14.19
CA ASN A 176 8.31 -37.08 15.63
C ASN A 176 7.36 -38.24 15.87
N GLU A 177 7.93 -39.41 16.15
CA GLU A 177 7.14 -40.57 16.53
C GLU A 177 6.33 -40.12 17.72
N ASP A 178 5.01 -40.11 17.57
CA ASP A 178 4.10 -39.75 18.66
C ASP A 178 4.31 -40.82 19.73
N PRO A 179 4.85 -40.50 20.91
CA PRO A 179 5.11 -41.46 21.96
C PRO A 179 3.86 -42.16 22.48
N PHE A 180 2.67 -41.64 22.16
CA PHE A 180 1.39 -42.21 22.55
C PHE A 180 0.77 -43.12 21.49
N MET A 181 1.26 -43.09 20.25
CA MET A 181 0.73 -43.87 19.14
C MET A 181 1.63 -45.09 18.86
N ILE A 182 1.30 -46.22 19.46
CA ILE A 182 2.03 -47.48 19.26
C ILE A 182 1.58 -48.07 17.93
N SER A 183 2.45 -48.03 16.91
CA SER A 183 2.17 -48.56 15.59
C SER A 183 2.48 -50.05 15.45
N GLY A 184 3.18 -50.65 16.40
CA GLY A 184 3.53 -52.08 16.40
C GLY A 184 4.63 -52.42 17.38
N SER A 185 4.90 -53.71 17.55
CA SER A 185 6.03 -54.24 18.32
C SER A 185 6.94 -55.08 17.45
N LYS A 186 8.24 -54.98 17.64
CA LYS A 186 9.27 -55.80 16.98
C LYS A 186 10.25 -56.37 17.98
N GLU A 187 10.98 -57.37 17.61
CA GLU A 187 12.03 -57.94 18.46
C GLU A 187 13.12 -56.92 18.78
N TYR A 188 13.62 -56.92 20.01
CA TYR A 188 14.67 -56.04 20.47
C TYR A 188 16.02 -56.46 19.87
N THR A 189 16.63 -55.60 19.04
CA THR A 189 17.91 -55.87 18.38
C THR A 189 19.14 -55.39 19.17
N GLY A 190 18.94 -54.80 20.32
CA GLY A 190 20.02 -54.28 21.19
C GLY A 190 20.55 -52.91 20.82
N ARG A 191 19.98 -52.25 19.79
CA ARG A 191 20.36 -50.89 19.35
C ARG A 191 19.36 -49.85 19.75
N GLU A 192 18.17 -50.23 20.13
CA GLU A 192 17.11 -49.34 20.57
C GLU A 192 17.32 -48.90 22.02
N PRO A 193 16.95 -47.64 22.36
CA PRO A 193 17.06 -47.16 23.72
C PRO A 193 16.11 -47.93 24.66
N LEU A 194 16.56 -48.17 25.90
CA LEU A 194 15.88 -49.01 26.90
C LEU A 194 14.47 -48.47 27.30
N ASN A 195 14.22 -47.22 27.12
CA ASN A 195 12.90 -46.60 27.39
C ASN A 195 11.82 -47.01 26.37
N ARG A 196 12.21 -47.63 25.24
CA ARG A 196 11.25 -48.15 24.23
C ARG A 196 10.90 -49.61 24.43
N ILE A 197 11.49 -50.28 25.42
CA ILE A 197 11.20 -51.69 25.71
C ILE A 197 9.87 -51.78 26.46
N ASN A 198 8.95 -52.53 25.91
CA ASN A 198 7.71 -52.86 26.63
C ASN A 198 7.92 -54.00 27.59
N TRP A 199 8.35 -53.71 28.81
CA TRP A 199 8.67 -54.68 29.87
C TRP A 199 7.50 -55.59 30.23
N LYS A 200 6.26 -55.09 30.16
CA LYS A 200 5.06 -55.91 30.43
C LYS A 200 4.89 -57.02 29.36
N TYR A 201 5.10 -56.68 28.12
CA TYR A 201 4.99 -57.64 27.01
C TYR A 201 6.11 -58.65 27.06
N THR A 202 7.31 -58.24 27.37
CA THR A 202 8.48 -59.08 27.55
C THR A 202 8.28 -60.09 28.67
N ALA A 203 7.68 -59.67 29.81
CA ALA A 203 7.38 -60.56 30.91
C ALA A 203 6.28 -61.59 30.60
N CYS A 204 5.26 -61.19 29.82
CA CYS A 204 4.17 -62.14 29.45
C CYS A 204 4.60 -63.18 28.42
N LEU A 205 5.52 -62.85 27.52
CA LEU A 205 5.93 -63.78 26.45
C LEU A 205 7.16 -64.63 26.78
N LEU A 206 7.73 -64.48 27.99
CA LEU A 206 8.98 -65.15 28.41
C LEU A 206 10.17 -64.93 27.47
N TYR A 207 10.12 -63.91 26.59
CA TYR A 207 11.25 -63.49 25.82
C TYR A 207 12.14 -62.63 26.66
N THR A 208 13.26 -63.12 27.05
CA THR A 208 14.27 -62.36 27.76
C THR A 208 15.02 -61.46 26.80
N SER A 209 14.88 -60.16 26.91
CA SER A 209 15.83 -59.25 26.27
C SER A 209 17.22 -59.62 26.78
N PRO A 210 18.25 -59.74 25.88
CA PRO A 210 19.59 -60.10 26.32
C PRO A 210 20.11 -59.09 27.33
N SER A 211 20.52 -59.58 28.48
CA SER A 211 21.11 -58.79 29.54
C SER A 211 22.39 -58.11 29.01
N PRO A 212 22.77 -56.94 29.48
CA PRO A 212 24.07 -56.32 29.17
C PRO A 212 25.26 -57.23 29.48
N ARG A 213 25.12 -58.22 30.37
CA ARG A 213 26.11 -59.25 30.69
C ARG A 213 26.25 -60.32 29.59
N ASP A 214 25.23 -60.56 28.81
CA ASP A 214 25.27 -61.57 27.76
C ASP A 214 25.99 -61.08 26.48
N ARG A 215 26.33 -59.83 26.40
CA ARG A 215 27.13 -59.25 25.31
C ARG A 215 28.63 -59.39 25.47
N GLN A 216 29.09 -59.98 26.56
CA GLN A 216 30.52 -60.11 26.85
C GLN A 216 31.10 -61.52 26.62
N LYS A 217 30.36 -62.38 25.89
CA LYS A 217 30.84 -63.67 25.42
C LYS A 217 31.01 -63.70 23.94
#